data_8c012baab2ca8b4715166d1f3ed86233
#
_entry.id   8c012baab2ca8b4715166d1f3ed86233
#
_cell.length_a   1.000
_cell.length_b   1.000
_cell.length_c   1.000
_cell.angle_alpha   90.00
_cell.angle_beta   90.00
_cell.angle_gamma   90.00
#
_symmetry.space_group_name_H-M   'P 1'
#
loop_
_entity.id
_entity.type
_entity.pdbx_description
1 polymer ?
#
loop_
_entity_poly.entity_id
_entity_poly.type
_entity_poly.pdbx_seq_one_letter_code
_entity_poly.pdbx_strand_id
1 'polypeptide(L)'
;FARKSGCYNLTLNVWSCNPSAIKFYESCGLRPQKVHLEALLSADGPGAGSAEAAPMIRLARPDDLPALGPVYGVARRFMAEHGNPTQWSDRYPLPEDLEADLQRGELYVFDQDGVIHGAFVLRLGEEPSYRSIEGAWRSGAPYGTIHRVAGDGTVHGLFAACMDFCKRRMSHLRIDTHENNAVMRHLIARHGFL
;
A
#
# COMPACT_ATOMS: atom_id res chain seq x y z
N PHE A 1 -19.63 -15.18 -25.14
CA PHE A 1 -19.64 -13.96 -25.95
C PHE A 1 -18.22 -13.36 -26.08
N ALA A 2 -17.56 -12.99 -24.97
CA ALA A 2 -16.27 -12.31 -24.99
C ALA A 2 -15.17 -13.04 -25.83
N ARG A 3 -15.03 -14.35 -25.70
CA ARG A 3 -14.09 -15.14 -26.53
C ARG A 3 -14.40 -15.08 -28.03
N LYS A 4 -15.68 -15.03 -28.40
CA LYS A 4 -16.09 -14.90 -29.82
C LYS A 4 -15.80 -13.51 -30.37
N SER A 5 -15.64 -12.51 -29.48
CA SER A 5 -15.31 -11.12 -29.84
C SER A 5 -13.83 -10.81 -29.82
N GLY A 6 -12.96 -11.82 -29.66
CA GLY A 6 -11.50 -11.66 -29.68
C GLY A 6 -10.91 -11.00 -28.40
N CYS A 7 -11.65 -11.00 -27.30
CA CYS A 7 -11.15 -10.44 -26.04
C CYS A 7 -10.12 -11.35 -25.40
N TYR A 8 -8.95 -10.82 -25.08
CA TYR A 8 -7.87 -11.51 -24.38
C TYR A 8 -8.02 -11.48 -22.87
N ASN A 9 -8.71 -10.47 -22.34
CA ASN A 9 -8.91 -10.26 -20.94
C ASN A 9 -10.34 -9.79 -20.68
N LEU A 10 -10.92 -10.22 -19.57
CA LEU A 10 -12.23 -9.79 -19.09
C LEU A 10 -12.08 -9.42 -17.62
N THR A 11 -12.32 -8.17 -17.30
CA THR A 11 -12.38 -7.66 -15.92
C THR A 11 -13.81 -7.29 -15.58
N LEU A 12 -14.19 -7.58 -14.36
CA LEU A 12 -15.45 -7.16 -13.79
C LEU A 12 -15.28 -6.81 -12.32
N ASN A 13 -16.23 -6.09 -11.80
CA ASN A 13 -16.20 -5.51 -10.49
C ASN A 13 -17.26 -6.17 -9.61
N VAL A 14 -16.85 -6.60 -8.41
CA VAL A 14 -17.76 -7.18 -7.42
C VAL A 14 -17.40 -6.70 -6.01
N TRP A 15 -18.41 -6.40 -5.23
CA TRP A 15 -18.21 -6.01 -3.83
C TRP A 15 -17.65 -7.15 -3.01
N SER A 16 -16.62 -6.85 -2.19
CA SER A 16 -16.02 -7.82 -1.27
C SER A 16 -17.01 -8.35 -0.22
N CYS A 17 -18.06 -7.58 0.07
CA CYS A 17 -19.15 -7.98 0.95
C CYS A 17 -20.24 -8.82 0.26
N ASN A 18 -20.05 -9.21 -1.01
CA ASN A 18 -20.97 -10.09 -1.74
C ASN A 18 -20.29 -11.46 -2.02
N PRO A 19 -20.19 -12.33 -1.00
CA PRO A 19 -19.50 -13.61 -1.14
C PRO A 19 -20.15 -14.56 -2.15
N SER A 20 -21.44 -14.43 -2.40
CA SER A 20 -22.15 -15.24 -3.38
C SER A 20 -21.74 -14.87 -4.82
N ALA A 21 -21.62 -13.59 -5.12
CA ALA A 21 -21.15 -13.12 -6.42
C ALA A 21 -19.68 -13.50 -6.64
N ILE A 22 -18.83 -13.35 -5.62
CA ILE A 22 -17.41 -13.73 -5.68
C ILE A 22 -17.30 -15.21 -6.04
N LYS A 23 -17.96 -16.11 -5.30
CA LYS A 23 -17.95 -17.56 -5.58
C LYS A 23 -18.46 -17.91 -6.98
N PHE A 24 -19.50 -17.20 -7.46
CA PHE A 24 -20.02 -17.39 -8.81
C PHE A 24 -18.95 -17.03 -9.86
N TYR A 25 -18.29 -15.88 -9.74
CA TYR A 25 -17.27 -15.47 -10.69
C TYR A 25 -16.01 -16.34 -10.62
N GLU A 26 -15.61 -16.79 -9.42
CA GLU A 26 -14.53 -17.77 -9.27
C GLU A 26 -14.86 -19.09 -9.97
N SER A 27 -16.11 -19.56 -9.89
CA SER A 27 -16.56 -20.75 -10.62
C SER A 27 -16.53 -20.56 -12.14
N CYS A 28 -16.62 -19.31 -12.61
CA CYS A 28 -16.46 -18.95 -14.02
C CYS A 28 -14.99 -18.77 -14.44
N GLY A 29 -14.02 -19.05 -13.54
CA GLY A 29 -12.59 -18.95 -13.80
C GLY A 29 -12.00 -17.53 -13.67
N LEU A 30 -12.76 -16.60 -13.12
CA LEU A 30 -12.25 -15.26 -12.78
C LEU A 30 -11.54 -15.31 -11.42
N ARG A 31 -10.52 -14.47 -11.25
CA ARG A 31 -9.79 -14.34 -9.99
C ARG A 31 -9.68 -12.88 -9.60
N PRO A 32 -9.81 -12.53 -8.30
CA PRO A 32 -9.55 -11.19 -7.81
C PRO A 32 -8.12 -10.75 -8.19
N GLN A 33 -7.94 -9.47 -8.52
CA GLN A 33 -6.63 -8.91 -8.88
C GLN A 33 -6.19 -7.83 -7.89
N LYS A 34 -7.12 -7.05 -7.35
CA LYS A 34 -6.83 -5.94 -6.45
C LYS A 34 -7.91 -5.81 -5.38
N VAL A 35 -7.51 -5.51 -4.15
CA VAL A 35 -8.41 -5.20 -3.04
C VAL A 35 -8.15 -3.78 -2.58
N HIS A 36 -9.18 -2.94 -2.51
CA HIS A 36 -9.13 -1.58 -1.96
C HIS A 36 -9.69 -1.60 -0.54
N LEU A 37 -8.99 -0.95 0.37
CA LEU A 37 -9.30 -0.95 1.79
C LEU A 37 -9.32 0.47 2.34
N GLU A 38 -10.27 0.76 3.23
CA GLU A 38 -10.47 2.07 3.83
C GLU A 38 -10.59 1.93 5.35
N ALA A 39 -10.00 2.84 6.11
CA ALA A 39 -10.20 2.96 7.55
C ALA A 39 -10.69 4.36 7.91
N LEU A 40 -11.79 4.40 8.67
CA LEU A 40 -12.21 5.59 9.42
C LEU A 40 -11.66 5.47 10.83
N LEU A 41 -10.73 6.35 11.18
CA LEU A 41 -9.98 6.25 12.42
C LEU A 41 -10.67 7.09 13.50
N SER A 42 -11.09 6.45 14.60
CA SER A 42 -11.51 7.13 15.82
C SER A 42 -10.28 7.56 16.64
N ALA A 43 -10.41 8.62 17.42
CA ALA A 43 -9.32 9.22 18.19
C ALA A 43 -8.71 8.32 19.28
N ASP A 44 -9.36 7.19 19.60
CA ASP A 44 -8.96 6.26 20.65
C ASP A 44 -8.38 4.98 20.02
N GLY A 45 -7.09 4.99 19.70
CA GLY A 45 -6.35 3.82 19.21
C GLY A 45 -5.52 3.16 20.33
N PRO A 46 -5.32 1.81 20.30
CA PRO A 46 -4.58 1.11 21.33
C PRO A 46 -3.10 1.47 21.35
N GLY A 47 -2.61 1.58 22.56
CA GLY A 47 -1.32 2.08 22.95
C GLY A 47 -0.10 1.25 22.58
N ALA A 48 1.01 1.90 22.84
CA ALA A 48 2.41 1.55 22.62
C ALA A 48 2.82 0.15 23.10
N GLY A 49 3.42 -0.60 22.18
CA GLY A 49 4.32 -1.72 22.48
C GLY A 49 5.76 -1.22 22.59
N SER A 50 6.48 -1.80 23.53
CA SER A 50 7.85 -1.56 23.99
C SER A 50 8.87 -0.95 23.04
N ALA A 51 9.65 0.00 23.60
CA ALA A 51 10.63 0.85 22.95
C ALA A 51 11.96 0.13 22.66
N GLU A 52 12.12 -0.33 21.45
CA GLU A 52 13.31 -0.05 20.66
C GLU A 52 13.02 1.24 19.91
N ALA A 53 13.97 2.18 19.86
CA ALA A 53 13.71 3.50 19.29
C ALA A 53 13.17 3.35 17.87
N ALA A 54 11.88 3.63 17.70
CA ALA A 54 11.25 3.58 16.39
C ALA A 54 12.02 4.52 15.44
N PRO A 55 12.32 4.10 14.21
CA PRO A 55 13.05 4.93 13.26
C PRO A 55 12.32 6.25 13.07
N MET A 56 13.07 7.33 12.97
CA MET A 56 12.52 8.65 12.70
C MET A 56 11.93 8.68 11.29
N ILE A 57 10.68 9.09 11.18
CA ILE A 57 10.04 9.30 9.87
C ILE A 57 10.17 10.76 9.49
N ARG A 58 10.76 11.03 8.35
CA ARG A 58 10.90 12.38 7.76
C ARG A 58 10.62 12.38 6.26
N LEU A 59 10.38 13.56 5.71
CA LEU A 59 10.38 13.72 4.26
C LEU A 59 11.73 13.28 3.67
N ALA A 60 11.64 12.60 2.54
CA ALA A 60 12.83 12.25 1.75
C ALA A 60 13.51 13.49 1.20
N ARG A 61 14.82 13.39 1.00
CA ARG A 61 15.66 14.40 0.36
C ARG A 61 16.25 13.82 -0.92
N PRO A 62 16.75 14.63 -1.85
CA PRO A 62 17.41 14.11 -3.06
C PRO A 62 18.54 13.13 -2.76
N ASP A 63 19.29 13.36 -1.69
CA ASP A 63 20.42 12.51 -1.28
C ASP A 63 19.99 11.13 -0.74
N ASP A 64 18.70 10.95 -0.42
CA ASP A 64 18.16 9.65 0.01
C ASP A 64 17.85 8.71 -1.17
N LEU A 65 17.60 9.26 -2.37
CA LEU A 65 17.17 8.48 -3.54
C LEU A 65 18.07 7.29 -3.87
N PRO A 66 19.43 7.40 -3.81
CA PRO A 66 20.30 6.27 -4.06
C PRO A 66 20.10 5.10 -3.10
N ALA A 67 19.72 5.36 -1.84
CA ALA A 67 19.46 4.32 -0.83
C ALA A 67 18.15 3.57 -1.07
N LEU A 68 17.18 4.18 -1.76
CA LEU A 68 15.85 3.59 -1.96
C LEU A 68 15.86 2.42 -2.95
N GLY A 69 16.74 2.43 -3.94
CA GLY A 69 16.88 1.32 -4.89
C GLY A 69 17.09 -0.03 -4.21
N PRO A 70 18.11 -0.16 -3.34
CA PRO A 70 18.31 -1.35 -2.50
C PRO A 70 17.12 -1.71 -1.61
N VAL A 71 16.50 -0.75 -0.92
CA VAL A 71 15.32 -0.96 -0.06
C VAL A 71 14.17 -1.59 -0.85
N TYR A 72 13.80 -1.00 -1.98
CA TYR A 72 12.76 -1.55 -2.84
C TYR A 72 13.16 -2.89 -3.47
N GLY A 73 14.45 -3.10 -3.73
CA GLY A 73 14.98 -4.39 -4.17
C GLY A 73 14.76 -5.52 -3.15
N VAL A 74 14.98 -5.25 -1.86
CA VAL A 74 14.68 -6.20 -0.78
C VAL A 74 13.18 -6.46 -0.70
N ALA A 75 12.35 -5.42 -0.74
CA ALA A 75 10.89 -5.56 -0.67
C ALA A 75 10.33 -6.39 -1.84
N ARG A 76 10.83 -6.20 -3.08
CA ARG A 76 10.43 -7.01 -4.24
C ARG A 76 10.78 -8.49 -4.06
N ARG A 77 12.01 -8.80 -3.62
CA ARG A 77 12.43 -10.19 -3.35
C ARG A 77 11.53 -10.82 -2.28
N PHE A 78 11.31 -10.11 -1.18
CA PHE A 78 10.44 -10.57 -0.12
C PHE A 78 9.03 -10.90 -0.62
N MET A 79 8.43 -10.02 -1.42
CA MET A 79 7.10 -10.27 -2.00
C MET A 79 7.10 -11.51 -2.90
N ALA A 80 8.09 -11.66 -3.77
CA ALA A 80 8.20 -12.82 -4.65
C ALA A 80 8.31 -14.14 -3.89
N GLU A 81 9.15 -14.17 -2.86
CA GLU A 81 9.37 -15.34 -1.99
C GLU A 81 8.12 -15.70 -1.16
N HIS A 82 7.23 -14.72 -0.90
CA HIS A 82 6.00 -14.90 -0.11
C HIS A 82 4.73 -14.96 -0.97
N GLY A 83 4.86 -15.41 -2.22
CA GLY A 83 3.72 -15.72 -3.08
C GLY A 83 3.13 -14.55 -3.85
N ASN A 84 3.80 -13.40 -3.88
CA ASN A 84 3.36 -12.20 -4.58
C ASN A 84 4.41 -11.66 -5.58
N PRO A 85 4.76 -12.44 -6.64
CA PRO A 85 5.80 -12.04 -7.58
C PRO A 85 5.34 -11.00 -8.62
N THR A 86 4.04 -10.70 -8.69
CA THR A 86 3.46 -9.96 -9.81
C THR A 86 2.95 -8.56 -9.46
N GLN A 87 2.86 -8.20 -8.17
CA GLN A 87 2.34 -6.88 -7.76
C GLN A 87 3.25 -5.74 -8.22
N TRP A 88 4.56 -5.91 -8.05
CA TRP A 88 5.56 -4.99 -8.54
C TRP A 88 6.40 -5.68 -9.61
N SER A 89 6.61 -5.01 -10.74
CA SER A 89 7.56 -5.46 -11.74
C SER A 89 8.99 -5.45 -11.18
N ASP A 90 9.91 -6.09 -11.87
CA ASP A 90 11.33 -6.19 -11.45
C ASP A 90 11.98 -4.82 -11.22
N ARG A 91 11.40 -3.75 -11.76
CA ARG A 91 11.95 -2.40 -11.72
C ARG A 91 11.09 -1.40 -10.96
N TYR A 92 9.85 -1.75 -10.58
CA TYR A 92 8.95 -0.83 -9.88
C TYR A 92 9.29 -0.73 -8.37
N PRO A 93 9.23 0.48 -7.74
CA PRO A 93 9.04 1.76 -8.41
C PRO A 93 10.26 2.12 -9.27
N LEU A 94 10.03 2.86 -10.36
CA LEU A 94 11.11 3.39 -11.18
C LEU A 94 11.76 4.58 -10.47
N PRO A 95 13.02 4.93 -10.79
CA PRO A 95 13.63 6.15 -10.25
C PRO A 95 12.78 7.40 -10.47
N GLU A 96 12.16 7.51 -11.65
CA GLU A 96 11.28 8.62 -12.03
C GLU A 96 10.03 8.72 -11.15
N ASP A 97 9.50 7.57 -10.69
CA ASP A 97 8.37 7.53 -9.76
C ASP A 97 8.75 8.12 -8.41
N LEU A 98 9.94 7.74 -7.91
CA LEU A 98 10.47 8.23 -6.63
C LEU A 98 10.83 9.73 -6.68
N GLU A 99 11.42 10.17 -7.78
CA GLU A 99 11.71 11.58 -8.02
C GLU A 99 10.41 12.41 -8.05
N ALA A 100 9.38 11.91 -8.74
CA ALA A 100 8.09 12.58 -8.79
C ALA A 100 7.41 12.64 -7.41
N ASP A 101 7.48 11.57 -6.63
CA ASP A 101 6.95 11.55 -5.25
C ASP A 101 7.72 12.50 -4.33
N LEU A 102 9.05 12.57 -4.49
CA LEU A 102 9.90 13.52 -3.79
C LEU A 102 9.54 14.98 -4.11
N GLN A 103 9.40 15.31 -5.41
CA GLN A 103 9.06 16.66 -5.86
C GLN A 103 7.68 17.12 -5.36
N ARG A 104 6.74 16.18 -5.19
CA ARG A 104 5.43 16.47 -4.61
C ARG A 104 5.44 16.61 -3.08
N GLY A 105 6.57 16.28 -2.41
CA GLY A 105 6.65 16.26 -0.96
C GLY A 105 5.82 15.14 -0.33
N GLU A 106 5.61 14.04 -1.04
CA GLU A 106 4.79 12.90 -0.62
C GLU A 106 5.63 11.69 -0.19
N LEU A 107 6.93 11.67 -0.52
CA LEU A 107 7.86 10.59 -0.20
C LEU A 107 8.44 10.77 1.20
N TYR A 108 8.29 9.75 2.03
CA TYR A 108 8.83 9.69 3.39
C TYR A 108 9.80 8.52 3.53
N VAL A 109 10.80 8.69 4.38
CA VAL A 109 11.80 7.67 4.69
C VAL A 109 11.80 7.35 6.18
N PHE A 110 12.18 6.12 6.50
CA PHE A 110 12.50 5.66 7.85
C PHE A 110 14.01 5.79 8.02
N ASP A 111 14.41 6.80 8.78
CA ASP A 111 15.79 7.16 9.03
C ASP A 111 16.18 6.73 10.45
N GLN A 112 17.22 5.96 10.58
CA GLN A 112 17.85 5.66 11.86
C GLN A 112 19.34 6.00 11.77
N ASP A 113 19.75 7.04 12.46
CA ASP A 113 21.14 7.49 12.52
C ASP A 113 21.78 7.77 11.14
N GLY A 114 20.98 8.29 10.20
CA GLY A 114 21.38 8.61 8.83
C GLY A 114 21.34 7.42 7.87
N VAL A 115 20.89 6.24 8.31
CA VAL A 115 20.67 5.07 7.48
C VAL A 115 19.19 4.96 7.13
N ILE A 116 18.88 4.77 5.84
CA ILE A 116 17.51 4.63 5.35
C ILE A 116 17.11 3.16 5.35
N HIS A 117 16.22 2.78 6.25
CA HIS A 117 15.72 1.42 6.42
C HIS A 117 14.41 1.12 5.68
N GLY A 118 13.75 2.16 5.17
CA GLY A 118 12.49 1.97 4.46
C GLY A 118 11.94 3.29 3.92
N ALA A 119 10.86 3.19 3.17
CA ALA A 119 10.16 4.34 2.63
C ALA A 119 8.67 4.04 2.44
N PHE A 120 7.88 5.10 2.32
CA PHE A 120 6.49 5.06 1.90
C PHE A 120 6.08 6.41 1.29
N VAL A 121 4.99 6.41 0.56
CA VAL A 121 4.36 7.62 0.03
C VAL A 121 3.07 7.87 0.80
N LEU A 122 2.87 9.10 1.24
CA LEU A 122 1.60 9.58 1.77
C LEU A 122 1.12 10.75 0.91
N ARG A 123 0.10 10.48 0.10
CA ARG A 123 -0.57 11.50 -0.70
C ARG A 123 -1.80 11.99 0.03
N LEU A 124 -1.90 13.29 0.24
CA LEU A 124 -3.08 13.93 0.81
C LEU A 124 -3.98 14.46 -0.31
N GLY A 125 -5.26 14.14 -0.25
CA GLY A 125 -6.24 14.52 -1.24
C GLY A 125 -6.56 13.43 -2.25
N GLU A 126 -7.08 13.82 -3.40
CA GLU A 126 -7.57 12.89 -4.41
C GLU A 126 -6.43 12.07 -5.04
N GLU A 127 -6.57 10.74 -4.98
CA GLU A 127 -5.71 9.80 -5.70
C GLU A 127 -6.34 9.51 -7.07
N PRO A 128 -5.67 9.89 -8.18
CA PRO A 128 -6.26 9.72 -9.52
C PRO A 128 -6.65 8.28 -9.86
N SER A 129 -5.89 7.29 -9.38
CA SER A 129 -6.19 5.88 -9.61
C SER A 129 -7.44 5.39 -8.87
N TYR A 130 -7.95 6.18 -7.89
CA TYR A 130 -9.14 5.87 -7.09
C TYR A 130 -10.42 6.55 -7.59
N ARG A 131 -10.35 7.31 -8.69
CA ARG A 131 -11.53 7.93 -9.33
C ARG A 131 -12.50 6.89 -9.88
N SER A 132 -11.98 5.74 -10.32
CA SER A 132 -12.76 4.62 -10.80
C SER A 132 -12.36 3.39 -10.00
N ILE A 133 -13.14 3.08 -8.99
CA ILE A 133 -12.98 1.87 -8.18
C ILE A 133 -14.17 0.94 -8.38
N GLU A 134 -13.95 -0.31 -8.04
CA GLU A 134 -15.02 -1.29 -7.91
C GLU A 134 -15.74 -1.06 -6.59
N GLY A 135 -17.03 -0.70 -6.66
CA GLY A 135 -17.81 -0.38 -5.48
C GLY A 135 -17.84 1.11 -5.15
N ALA A 136 -17.97 1.45 -3.89
CA ALA A 136 -17.96 2.83 -3.42
C ALA A 136 -17.16 2.95 -2.12
N TRP A 137 -16.51 4.07 -1.94
CA TRP A 137 -15.89 4.41 -0.67
C TRP A 137 -16.95 4.66 0.40
N ARG A 138 -16.67 4.26 1.63
CA ARG A 138 -17.58 4.47 2.78
C ARG A 138 -17.79 5.94 3.11
N SER A 139 -16.84 6.78 2.75
CA SER A 139 -16.85 8.21 3.04
C SER A 139 -16.33 9.01 1.85
N GLY A 140 -16.96 10.14 1.57
CA GLY A 140 -16.47 11.18 0.65
C GLY A 140 -15.59 12.24 1.33
N ALA A 141 -15.28 12.08 2.62
CA ALA A 141 -14.41 13.02 3.34
C ALA A 141 -13.00 13.07 2.73
N PRO A 142 -12.27 14.17 2.91
CA PRO A 142 -10.87 14.24 2.54
C PRO A 142 -10.07 13.08 3.13
N TYR A 143 -9.14 12.53 2.37
CA TYR A 143 -8.40 11.34 2.76
C TYR A 143 -6.91 11.43 2.40
N GLY A 144 -6.12 10.59 3.02
CA GLY A 144 -4.74 10.32 2.63
C GLY A 144 -4.61 8.91 2.07
N THR A 145 -3.82 8.76 1.01
CA THR A 145 -3.52 7.46 0.42
C THR A 145 -2.09 7.05 0.72
N ILE A 146 -1.92 5.82 1.20
CA ILE A 146 -0.61 5.25 1.51
C ILE A 146 -0.20 4.35 0.36
N HIS A 147 0.97 4.61 -0.23
CA HIS A 147 1.53 3.83 -1.32
C HIS A 147 2.98 3.41 -1.05
N ARG A 148 3.45 2.39 -1.77
CA ARG A 148 4.86 2.00 -1.89
C ARG A 148 5.56 1.80 -0.55
N VAL A 149 4.87 1.23 0.45
CA VAL A 149 5.51 0.91 1.74
C VAL A 149 6.53 -0.19 1.54
N ALA A 150 7.77 0.09 1.90
CA ALA A 150 8.88 -0.86 1.77
C ALA A 150 9.86 -0.72 2.94
N GLY A 151 10.50 -1.82 3.28
CA GLY A 151 11.60 -1.87 4.24
C GLY A 151 12.72 -2.78 3.74
N ASP A 152 13.91 -2.60 4.31
CA ASP A 152 15.11 -3.39 4.01
C ASP A 152 15.18 -4.72 4.80
N GLY A 153 14.19 -4.97 5.65
CA GLY A 153 14.09 -6.17 6.48
C GLY A 153 14.94 -6.15 7.75
N THR A 154 15.74 -5.12 8.01
CA THR A 154 16.62 -5.03 9.19
C THR A 154 15.93 -4.42 10.39
N VAL A 155 14.95 -3.52 10.16
CA VAL A 155 14.18 -2.86 11.22
C VAL A 155 12.74 -3.38 11.22
N HIS A 156 12.28 -3.81 12.38
CA HIS A 156 10.91 -4.30 12.56
C HIS A 156 9.92 -3.17 12.87
N GLY A 157 8.64 -3.40 12.59
CA GLY A 157 7.57 -2.48 12.97
C GLY A 157 7.42 -1.26 12.06
N LEU A 158 8.11 -1.18 10.92
CA LEU A 158 8.04 -0.03 10.00
C LEU A 158 6.61 0.27 9.54
N PHE A 159 5.78 -0.76 9.29
CA PHE A 159 4.39 -0.53 8.90
C PHE A 159 3.57 0.08 10.05
N ALA A 160 3.75 -0.36 11.29
CA ALA A 160 3.10 0.22 12.44
C ALA A 160 3.51 1.69 12.62
N ALA A 161 4.81 1.99 12.52
CA ALA A 161 5.32 3.36 12.58
C ALA A 161 4.76 4.25 11.45
N CYS A 162 4.66 3.71 10.22
CA CYS A 162 3.99 4.37 9.10
C CYS A 162 2.54 4.70 9.45
N MET A 163 1.79 3.74 9.96
CA MET A 163 0.38 3.93 10.32
C MET A 163 0.20 5.00 11.40
N ASP A 164 1.01 4.97 12.45
CA ASP A 164 0.98 5.98 13.52
C ASP A 164 1.32 7.38 12.99
N PHE A 165 2.28 7.46 12.09
CA PHE A 165 2.65 8.70 11.42
C PHE A 165 1.52 9.26 10.57
N CYS A 166 0.88 8.41 9.75
CA CYS A 166 -0.21 8.79 8.86
C CYS A 166 -1.47 9.19 9.64
N LYS A 167 -1.82 8.43 10.70
CA LYS A 167 -2.97 8.70 11.58
C LYS A 167 -2.89 10.07 12.26
N ARG A 168 -1.70 10.52 12.63
CA ARG A 168 -1.50 11.87 13.20
C ARG A 168 -1.72 13.00 12.19
N ARG A 169 -1.71 12.70 10.89
CA ARG A 169 -1.84 13.69 9.79
C ARG A 169 -3.19 13.68 9.12
N MET A 170 -3.86 12.54 9.11
CA MET A 170 -5.12 12.35 8.41
C MET A 170 -5.99 11.33 9.15
N SER A 171 -7.21 11.72 9.46
CA SER A 171 -8.20 10.85 10.13
C SER A 171 -8.86 9.83 9.21
N HIS A 172 -8.76 10.02 7.90
CA HIS A 172 -9.29 9.13 6.90
C HIS A 172 -8.17 8.68 5.96
N LEU A 173 -7.85 7.40 6.00
CA LEU A 173 -6.76 6.81 5.23
C LEU A 173 -7.28 5.72 4.29
N ARG A 174 -6.67 5.64 3.12
CA ARG A 174 -6.91 4.60 2.10
C ARG A 174 -5.59 3.92 1.76
N ILE A 175 -5.67 2.64 1.47
CA ILE A 175 -4.54 1.84 1.00
C ILE A 175 -5.06 0.74 0.10
N ASP A 176 -4.28 0.34 -0.88
CA ASP A 176 -4.57 -0.82 -1.70
C ASP A 176 -3.39 -1.80 -1.73
N THR A 177 -3.69 -3.04 -1.96
CA THR A 177 -2.69 -4.08 -2.13
C THR A 177 -3.19 -5.18 -3.07
N HIS A 178 -2.26 -5.97 -3.60
CA HIS A 178 -2.61 -7.12 -4.42
C HIS A 178 -3.17 -8.26 -3.55
N GLU A 179 -4.10 -9.04 -4.10
CA GLU A 179 -4.72 -10.18 -3.39
C GLU A 179 -3.70 -11.21 -2.87
N ASN A 180 -2.62 -11.42 -3.65
CA ASN A 180 -1.55 -12.36 -3.31
C ASN A 180 -0.61 -11.82 -2.23
N ASN A 181 -0.71 -10.55 -1.85
CA ASN A 181 0.11 -9.97 -0.79
C ASN A 181 -0.49 -10.28 0.60
N ALA A 182 -0.41 -11.54 0.99
CA ALA A 182 -0.99 -12.01 2.26
C ALA A 182 -0.40 -11.25 3.47
N VAL A 183 0.89 -10.93 3.44
CA VAL A 183 1.56 -10.19 4.52
C VAL A 183 0.97 -8.80 4.65
N MET A 184 0.89 -8.04 3.56
CA MET A 184 0.34 -6.69 3.58
C MET A 184 -1.14 -6.69 3.94
N ARG A 185 -1.93 -7.60 3.40
CA ARG A 185 -3.35 -7.77 3.77
C ARG A 185 -3.54 -8.00 5.27
N HIS A 186 -2.70 -8.85 5.87
CA HIS A 186 -2.74 -9.09 7.31
C HIS A 186 -2.38 -7.83 8.10
N LEU A 187 -1.33 -7.10 7.71
CA LEU A 187 -0.92 -5.86 8.36
C LEU A 187 -2.01 -4.79 8.27
N ILE A 188 -2.59 -4.59 7.09
CA ILE A 188 -3.67 -3.63 6.85
C ILE A 188 -4.89 -3.94 7.74
N ALA A 189 -5.33 -5.21 7.77
CA ALA A 189 -6.45 -5.65 8.60
C ALA A 189 -6.20 -5.42 10.10
N ARG A 190 -4.97 -5.70 10.59
CA ARG A 190 -4.59 -5.44 11.99
C ARG A 190 -4.66 -3.95 12.38
N HIS A 191 -4.51 -3.05 11.43
CA HIS A 191 -4.57 -1.61 11.66
C HIS A 191 -5.96 -1.01 11.41
N GLY A 192 -7.01 -1.86 11.26
CA GLY A 192 -8.41 -1.45 11.26
C GLY A 192 -8.95 -1.02 9.91
N PHE A 193 -8.26 -1.30 8.82
CA PHE A 193 -8.83 -1.13 7.48
C PHE A 193 -9.84 -2.24 7.18
N LEU A 194 -10.93 -1.88 6.50
CA LEU A 194 -12.07 -2.74 6.22
C LEU A 194 -12.33 -2.86 4.72
#